data_09fbd9ab85c133e6419803b95a9d68db
#
_entry.id   09fbd9ab85c133e6419803b95a9d68db
#
_cell.length_a   1.000
_cell.length_b   1.000
_cell.length_c   1.000
_cell.angle_alpha   90.00
_cell.angle_beta   90.00
_cell.angle_gamma   90.00
#
_symmetry.space_group_name_H-M   'P 1'
#
loop_
_entity.id
_entity.type
_entity.pdbx_description
1 polymer ?
#
loop_
_entity_poly.entity_id
_entity_poly.type
_entity_poly.pdbx_seq_one_letter_code
_entity_poly.pdbx_strand_id
1 'polypeptide(L)'
;MKLNPKLVVLGSLLLGLYLNAMSAAPLRVLYFTKSAGYEHSVVKHVDGKPSYSENILTALAAKHDLALTFSKDGSLFSPEYLAQFDVIIFYTSGDLLSVGTDAQPAMTAAGKQALLDAVAGGKGFIGLHSGSDTFHTGEQGGGNNPIRAQRFTNYGDKADDYIRMLGGEFIRHGAQQVAKARVIDPAFPGCAALGDRLEVMEEWYTLKEFAANDHALFVLDTAGMEGADYQRASYPLAWARTHGKGRVWFNAMGHREDIWDNPKFQALLLGGIEWAGGRLTAEAKPNIEAVAPGANTLQVYKP
;
A
#
# COMPACT_ATOMS: atom_id res chain seq x y z
N MET A 1 -1.31 -69.14 57.32
CA MET A 1 -0.32 -68.60 56.37
C MET A 1 -0.99 -67.51 55.55
N LYS A 2 -0.76 -66.25 55.89
CA LYS A 2 -1.42 -65.10 55.25
C LYS A 2 -0.43 -64.41 54.33
N LEU A 3 -0.75 -64.34 53.03
CA LEU A 3 0.01 -63.69 52.06
C LEU A 3 -0.35 -62.17 52.03
N ASN A 4 0.68 -61.35 52.08
CA ASN A 4 0.59 -59.92 52.05
C ASN A 4 0.65 -59.45 50.56
N PRO A 5 -0.23 -58.62 50.02
CA PRO A 5 -0.09 -58.06 48.69
C PRO A 5 0.74 -56.79 48.75
N LYS A 6 1.81 -56.75 48.01
CA LYS A 6 2.64 -55.57 47.79
C LYS A 6 1.92 -54.55 46.90
N LEU A 7 1.74 -53.38 47.46
CA LEU A 7 1.22 -52.19 46.76
C LEU A 7 2.29 -51.66 45.82
N VAL A 8 2.04 -51.71 44.52
CA VAL A 8 2.87 -51.07 43.53
C VAL A 8 2.30 -49.68 43.25
N VAL A 9 3.01 -48.64 43.71
CA VAL A 9 2.67 -47.26 43.38
C VAL A 9 3.32 -46.93 42.07
N LEU A 10 2.51 -46.81 40.97
CA LEU A 10 2.95 -46.27 39.69
C LEU A 10 2.96 -44.75 39.80
N GLY A 11 4.15 -44.16 39.91
CA GLY A 11 4.32 -42.72 39.81
C GLY A 11 4.19 -42.28 38.35
N SER A 12 3.09 -41.64 37.99
CA SER A 12 2.92 -40.99 36.69
C SER A 12 3.72 -39.69 36.65
N LEU A 13 4.85 -39.71 35.99
CA LEU A 13 5.62 -38.51 35.63
C LEU A 13 4.87 -37.75 34.55
N LEU A 14 4.13 -36.72 34.92
CA LEU A 14 3.57 -35.73 34.00
C LEU A 14 4.71 -34.82 33.54
N LEU A 15 5.29 -35.14 32.37
CA LEU A 15 6.22 -34.27 31.68
C LEU A 15 5.42 -33.16 31.01
N GLY A 16 5.30 -32.02 31.69
CA GLY A 16 4.69 -30.81 31.13
C GLY A 16 5.56 -30.30 30.00
N LEU A 17 5.16 -30.55 28.73
CA LEU A 17 5.68 -29.88 27.58
C LEU A 17 5.24 -28.40 27.63
N TYR A 18 6.11 -27.55 28.16
CA TYR A 18 6.03 -26.10 27.92
C TYR A 18 6.36 -25.87 26.47
N LEU A 19 5.37 -25.84 25.58
CA LEU A 19 5.48 -25.22 24.27
C LEU A 19 5.66 -23.72 24.52
N ASN A 20 6.93 -23.28 24.58
CA ASN A 20 7.23 -21.87 24.39
C ASN A 20 6.71 -21.52 23.00
N ALA A 21 5.57 -20.84 22.90
CA ALA A 21 5.16 -20.17 21.69
C ALA A 21 6.27 -19.15 21.40
N MET A 22 7.19 -19.50 20.49
CA MET A 22 8.14 -18.52 19.95
C MET A 22 7.28 -17.44 19.31
N SER A 23 7.23 -16.26 19.92
CA SER A 23 6.64 -15.08 19.27
C SER A 23 7.33 -14.95 17.92
N ALA A 24 6.56 -14.89 16.85
CA ALA A 24 7.12 -14.62 15.53
C ALA A 24 7.89 -13.28 15.59
N ALA A 25 9.04 -13.22 14.93
CA ALA A 25 9.82 -11.98 14.90
C ALA A 25 8.97 -10.82 14.35
N PRO A 26 9.19 -9.59 14.84
CA PRO A 26 8.48 -8.43 14.33
C PRO A 26 8.61 -8.30 12.81
N LEU A 27 7.53 -7.93 12.12
CA LEU A 27 7.55 -7.66 10.70
C LEU A 27 8.35 -6.38 10.44
N ARG A 28 9.43 -6.47 9.68
CA ARG A 28 10.33 -5.36 9.38
C ARG A 28 9.77 -4.55 8.22
N VAL A 29 9.40 -3.32 8.48
CA VAL A 29 8.67 -2.47 7.52
C VAL A 29 9.47 -1.20 7.26
N LEU A 30 9.80 -0.95 5.98
CA LEU A 30 10.29 0.34 5.53
C LEU A 30 9.10 1.23 5.16
N TYR A 31 8.95 2.38 5.79
CA TYR A 31 8.05 3.45 5.36
C TYR A 31 8.86 4.54 4.68
N PHE A 32 8.73 4.63 3.36
CA PHE A 32 9.50 5.53 2.51
C PHE A 32 8.62 6.64 1.97
N THR A 33 8.97 7.90 2.27
CA THR A 33 8.11 9.06 2.03
C THR A 33 8.80 10.20 1.27
N LYS A 34 9.78 9.87 0.41
CA LYS A 34 10.43 10.85 -0.47
C LYS A 34 9.40 11.48 -1.41
N SER A 35 9.43 12.81 -1.48
CA SER A 35 8.63 13.61 -2.40
C SER A 35 9.53 14.25 -3.46
N ALA A 36 9.37 13.87 -4.72
CA ALA A 36 9.98 14.54 -5.87
C ALA A 36 8.94 15.35 -6.66
N GLY A 37 7.65 15.13 -6.38
CA GLY A 37 6.49 15.93 -6.78
C GLY A 37 5.97 16.77 -5.62
N TYR A 38 4.67 16.68 -5.37
CA TYR A 38 4.03 17.37 -4.25
C TYR A 38 4.36 16.67 -2.91
N GLU A 39 4.79 17.43 -1.90
CA GLU A 39 4.98 16.92 -0.55
C GLU A 39 3.69 17.11 0.28
N HIS A 40 3.01 16.02 0.59
CA HIS A 40 1.78 16.04 1.39
C HIS A 40 2.07 16.39 2.86
N SER A 41 1.14 17.12 3.51
CA SER A 41 1.27 17.52 4.93
C SER A 41 1.52 16.33 5.85
N VAL A 42 0.81 15.22 5.61
CA VAL A 42 0.88 14.01 6.43
C VAL A 42 2.24 13.29 6.41
N VAL A 43 3.09 13.54 5.41
CA VAL A 43 4.44 12.97 5.31
C VAL A 43 5.54 14.00 5.52
N LYS A 44 5.18 15.28 5.70
CA LYS A 44 6.13 16.37 5.85
C LYS A 44 6.73 16.38 7.24
N HIS A 45 8.06 16.46 7.30
CA HIS A 45 8.78 16.77 8.54
C HIS A 45 8.76 18.27 8.80
N VAL A 46 8.38 18.68 9.99
CA VAL A 46 8.40 20.09 10.43
C VAL A 46 9.30 20.17 11.64
N ASP A 47 10.27 21.09 11.62
CA ASP A 47 11.23 21.30 12.70
C ASP A 47 11.98 20.03 13.14
N GLY A 48 12.28 19.14 12.19
CA GLY A 48 12.97 17.86 12.44
C GLY A 48 12.14 16.84 13.23
N LYS A 49 10.84 17.09 13.39
CA LYS A 49 9.93 16.14 14.06
C LYS A 49 9.38 15.11 13.07
N PRO A 50 9.03 13.91 13.58
CA PRO A 50 8.32 12.93 12.77
C PRO A 50 7.05 13.50 12.14
N SER A 51 6.73 13.06 10.94
CA SER A 51 5.50 13.44 10.24
C SER A 51 4.25 12.90 10.94
N TYR A 52 3.08 13.40 10.51
CA TYR A 52 1.80 12.97 11.06
C TYR A 52 1.61 11.45 10.90
N SER A 53 1.83 10.94 9.70
CA SER A 53 1.69 9.52 9.40
C SER A 53 2.70 8.63 10.12
N GLU A 54 3.94 9.10 10.31
CA GLU A 54 4.95 8.38 11.11
C GLU A 54 4.53 8.22 12.57
N ASN A 55 3.91 9.24 13.17
CA ASN A 55 3.39 9.15 14.53
C ASN A 55 2.27 8.10 14.66
N ILE A 56 1.33 8.08 13.70
CA ILE A 56 0.25 7.09 13.67
C ILE A 56 0.82 5.67 13.47
N LEU A 57 1.74 5.49 12.52
CA LEU A 57 2.38 4.19 12.30
C LEU A 57 3.17 3.72 13.52
N THR A 58 3.88 4.63 14.20
CA THR A 58 4.60 4.30 15.45
C THR A 58 3.63 3.81 16.53
N ALA A 59 2.47 4.46 16.67
CA ALA A 59 1.44 4.03 17.64
C ALA A 59 0.82 2.68 17.27
N LEU A 60 0.65 2.38 15.99
CA LEU A 60 0.18 1.07 15.51
C LEU A 60 1.25 0.00 15.76
N ALA A 61 2.51 0.28 15.42
CA ALA A 61 3.61 -0.67 15.58
C ALA A 61 3.78 -1.14 17.03
N ALA A 62 3.58 -0.24 17.99
CA ALA A 62 3.63 -0.59 19.42
C ALA A 62 2.60 -1.64 19.85
N LYS A 63 1.57 -1.88 19.04
CA LYS A 63 0.45 -2.82 19.32
C LYS A 63 0.46 -4.07 18.45
N HIS A 64 1.24 -4.09 17.36
CA HIS A 64 1.09 -5.07 16.29
C HIS A 64 2.40 -5.72 15.83
N ASP A 65 3.42 -5.81 16.68
CA ASP A 65 4.71 -6.46 16.39
C ASP A 65 5.32 -6.02 15.05
N LEU A 66 5.32 -4.72 14.78
CA LEU A 66 5.97 -4.13 13.60
C LEU A 66 7.28 -3.46 14.02
N ALA A 67 8.35 -3.70 13.27
CA ALA A 67 9.62 -2.99 13.37
C ALA A 67 9.72 -1.98 12.22
N LEU A 68 9.43 -0.72 12.51
CA LEU A 68 9.38 0.34 11.50
C LEU A 68 10.74 1.00 11.29
N THR A 69 11.08 1.25 10.05
CA THR A 69 12.15 2.15 9.62
C THR A 69 11.54 3.24 8.75
N PHE A 70 11.78 4.49 9.09
CA PHE A 70 11.35 5.66 8.33
C PHE A 70 12.50 6.21 7.50
N SER A 71 12.28 6.53 6.24
CA SER A 71 13.30 7.13 5.37
C SER A 71 12.67 7.97 4.26
N LYS A 72 13.39 9.03 3.86
CA LYS A 72 13.17 9.82 2.65
C LYS A 72 14.38 9.76 1.71
N ASP A 73 15.45 9.08 2.10
CA ASP A 73 16.70 9.03 1.35
C ASP A 73 16.67 7.95 0.26
N GLY A 74 16.48 8.39 -0.99
CA GLY A 74 16.45 7.50 -2.15
C GLY A 74 17.80 6.84 -2.44
N SER A 75 18.91 7.43 -2.03
CA SER A 75 20.26 6.90 -2.29
C SER A 75 20.57 5.58 -1.58
N LEU A 76 19.78 5.24 -0.55
CA LEU A 76 19.94 4.00 0.21
C LEU A 76 19.49 2.75 -0.55
N PHE A 77 18.68 2.89 -1.59
CA PHE A 77 18.09 1.74 -2.27
C PHE A 77 19.16 0.88 -2.95
N SER A 78 19.38 -0.29 -2.39
CA SER A 78 20.25 -1.36 -2.90
C SER A 78 19.68 -2.72 -2.49
N PRO A 79 20.11 -3.83 -3.12
CA PRO A 79 19.69 -5.17 -2.69
C PRO A 79 19.95 -5.43 -1.19
N GLU A 80 21.11 -4.99 -0.67
CA GLU A 80 21.50 -5.17 0.74
C GLU A 80 20.62 -4.37 1.69
N TYR A 81 20.27 -3.12 1.32
CA TYR A 81 19.39 -2.29 2.12
C TYR A 81 17.99 -2.88 2.16
N LEU A 82 17.46 -3.26 0.99
CA LEU A 82 16.12 -3.83 0.87
C LEU A 82 15.99 -5.22 1.51
N ALA A 83 17.09 -5.98 1.62
CA ALA A 83 17.11 -7.28 2.32
C ALA A 83 16.72 -7.17 3.80
N GLN A 84 16.88 -6.01 4.40
CA GLN A 84 16.56 -5.76 5.81
C GLN A 84 15.06 -5.73 6.10
N PHE A 85 14.19 -5.60 5.09
CA PHE A 85 12.77 -5.41 5.24
C PHE A 85 11.97 -6.58 4.68
N ASP A 86 10.80 -6.81 5.25
CA ASP A 86 9.81 -7.78 4.78
C ASP A 86 8.72 -7.09 3.94
N VAL A 87 8.39 -5.84 4.29
CA VAL A 87 7.43 -4.98 3.59
C VAL A 87 8.04 -3.61 3.33
N ILE A 88 7.78 -3.06 2.15
CA ILE A 88 8.18 -1.72 1.73
C ILE A 88 6.91 -0.93 1.45
N ILE A 89 6.73 0.20 2.14
CA ILE A 89 5.58 1.10 1.98
C ILE A 89 6.05 2.39 1.32
N PHE A 90 5.44 2.75 0.19
CA PHE A 90 5.66 4.03 -0.49
C PHE A 90 4.47 4.97 -0.28
N TYR A 91 4.74 6.11 0.34
CA TYR A 91 3.91 7.30 0.25
C TYR A 91 4.77 8.40 -0.39
N THR A 92 5.03 8.25 -1.66
CA THR A 92 5.99 9.02 -2.44
C THR A 92 5.28 9.81 -3.55
N SER A 93 5.97 10.75 -4.19
CA SER A 93 5.42 11.47 -5.35
C SER A 93 6.51 11.86 -6.34
N GLY A 94 6.17 11.88 -7.62
CA GLY A 94 7.03 12.32 -8.72
C GLY A 94 8.14 11.33 -9.10
N ASP A 95 9.14 11.81 -9.83
CA ASP A 95 10.27 11.00 -10.26
C ASP A 95 11.34 10.93 -9.17
N LEU A 96 11.40 9.80 -8.48
CA LEU A 96 12.34 9.60 -7.37
C LEU A 96 13.80 9.52 -7.81
N LEU A 97 14.09 9.44 -9.13
CA LEU A 97 15.44 9.54 -9.67
C LEU A 97 15.98 10.98 -9.62
N SER A 98 15.13 11.92 -9.20
CA SER A 98 15.47 13.32 -8.98
C SER A 98 15.73 13.60 -7.50
N VAL A 99 16.45 14.70 -7.22
CA VAL A 99 16.47 15.29 -5.88
C VAL A 99 15.03 15.69 -5.52
N GLY A 100 14.58 15.35 -4.31
CA GLY A 100 13.24 15.62 -3.86
C GLY A 100 12.92 17.12 -3.75
N THR A 101 11.64 17.46 -3.89
CA THR A 101 11.11 18.77 -3.47
C THR A 101 11.29 18.97 -1.96
N ASP A 102 11.42 17.87 -1.23
CA ASP A 102 11.79 17.78 0.19
C ASP A 102 13.31 17.85 0.43
N ALA A 103 14.11 18.18 -0.62
CA ALA A 103 15.57 18.23 -0.63
C ALA A 103 16.27 16.90 -0.26
N GLN A 104 15.57 15.75 -0.34
CA GLN A 104 16.15 14.44 -0.05
C GLN A 104 16.89 13.87 -1.27
N PRO A 105 17.92 13.01 -1.04
CA PRO A 105 18.73 12.44 -2.11
C PRO A 105 17.90 11.64 -3.13
N ALA A 106 18.32 11.71 -4.38
CA ALA A 106 17.75 10.93 -5.47
C ALA A 106 17.96 9.43 -5.28
N MET A 107 16.98 8.63 -5.70
CA MET A 107 17.17 7.21 -5.96
C MET A 107 18.02 7.04 -7.24
N THR A 108 18.84 6.00 -7.31
CA THR A 108 19.52 5.66 -8.56
C THR A 108 18.65 4.75 -9.44
N ALA A 109 18.92 4.72 -10.74
CA ALA A 109 18.26 3.75 -11.62
C ALA A 109 18.49 2.29 -11.16
N ALA A 110 19.68 1.98 -10.65
CA ALA A 110 19.97 0.68 -10.04
C ALA A 110 19.16 0.45 -8.76
N GLY A 111 18.92 1.50 -7.96
CA GLY A 111 18.07 1.42 -6.77
C GLY A 111 16.59 1.16 -7.11
N LYS A 112 16.08 1.79 -8.17
CA LYS A 112 14.74 1.49 -8.70
C LYS A 112 14.65 0.03 -9.16
N GLN A 113 15.64 -0.46 -9.90
CA GLN A 113 15.68 -1.86 -10.33
C GLN A 113 15.74 -2.81 -9.14
N ALA A 114 16.58 -2.51 -8.13
CA ALA A 114 16.67 -3.32 -6.91
C ALA A 114 15.33 -3.41 -6.16
N LEU A 115 14.54 -2.33 -6.13
CA LEU A 115 13.18 -2.34 -5.57
C LEU A 115 12.28 -3.32 -6.34
N LEU A 116 12.24 -3.19 -7.68
CA LEU A 116 11.41 -4.05 -8.54
C LEU A 116 11.78 -5.53 -8.38
N ASP A 117 13.09 -5.84 -8.37
CA ASP A 117 13.60 -7.19 -8.18
C ASP A 117 13.27 -7.74 -6.79
N ALA A 118 13.36 -6.91 -5.75
CA ALA A 118 13.03 -7.30 -4.38
C ALA A 118 11.55 -7.68 -4.25
N VAL A 119 10.65 -6.89 -4.85
CA VAL A 119 9.21 -7.21 -4.86
C VAL A 119 8.94 -8.45 -5.70
N ALA A 120 9.47 -8.53 -6.92
CA ALA A 120 9.31 -9.73 -7.76
C ALA A 120 9.89 -10.99 -7.11
N GLY A 121 10.93 -10.84 -6.28
CA GLY A 121 11.57 -11.90 -5.50
C GLY A 121 10.77 -12.37 -4.29
N GLY A 122 9.72 -11.65 -3.86
CA GLY A 122 8.83 -12.08 -2.78
C GLY A 122 8.60 -11.09 -1.64
N LYS A 123 9.18 -9.89 -1.68
CA LYS A 123 8.89 -8.87 -0.66
C LYS A 123 7.49 -8.29 -0.84
N GLY A 124 6.89 -7.89 0.29
CA GLY A 124 5.65 -7.13 0.29
C GLY A 124 5.88 -5.70 -0.15
N PHE A 125 4.96 -5.18 -0.96
CA PHE A 125 4.95 -3.77 -1.36
C PHE A 125 3.59 -3.14 -1.09
N ILE A 126 3.60 -1.91 -0.59
CA ILE A 126 2.39 -1.12 -0.34
C ILE A 126 2.57 0.25 -0.97
N GLY A 127 1.63 0.64 -1.82
CA GLY A 127 1.47 2.02 -2.27
C GLY A 127 0.35 2.71 -1.50
N LEU A 128 0.63 3.88 -0.96
CA LEU A 128 -0.38 4.73 -0.32
C LEU A 128 -0.54 6.01 -1.10
N HIS A 129 -1.77 6.42 -1.33
CA HIS A 129 -2.16 7.69 -1.94
C HIS A 129 -1.27 8.08 -3.13
N SER A 130 -0.37 9.04 -2.96
CA SER A 130 0.56 9.49 -4.00
C SER A 130 1.64 8.46 -4.39
N GLY A 131 1.66 7.29 -3.78
CA GLY A 131 2.43 6.17 -4.32
C GLY A 131 2.06 5.84 -5.77
N SER A 132 0.82 6.14 -6.21
CA SER A 132 0.41 6.05 -7.62
C SER A 132 0.81 7.26 -8.49
N ASP A 133 1.22 8.37 -7.87
CA ASP A 133 1.77 9.58 -8.50
C ASP A 133 3.32 9.54 -8.53
N THR A 134 3.88 8.35 -8.63
CA THR A 134 5.31 8.07 -8.58
C THR A 134 5.73 7.36 -9.86
N PHE A 135 6.86 7.78 -10.46
CA PHE A 135 7.42 7.20 -11.69
C PHE A 135 6.42 7.13 -12.86
N HIS A 136 5.81 8.26 -13.19
CA HIS A 136 4.86 8.32 -14.30
C HIS A 136 5.43 7.83 -15.62
N THR A 137 4.58 7.14 -16.37
CA THR A 137 4.89 6.72 -17.73
C THR A 137 4.96 7.92 -18.68
N GLY A 138 5.98 7.97 -19.54
CA GLY A 138 6.12 9.00 -20.58
C GLY A 138 6.73 10.32 -20.11
N GLU A 139 7.07 10.45 -18.82
CA GLU A 139 7.81 11.61 -18.33
C GLU A 139 9.29 11.50 -18.74
N GLN A 140 9.72 12.38 -19.63
CA GLN A 140 11.13 12.56 -19.96
C GLN A 140 11.70 13.67 -19.06
N GLY A 141 12.58 13.27 -18.11
CA GLY A 141 13.46 14.25 -17.45
C GLY A 141 12.97 14.88 -16.17
N GLY A 142 12.35 14.16 -15.27
CA GLY A 142 12.21 14.58 -13.86
C GLY A 142 11.37 15.84 -13.61
N GLY A 143 10.46 16.15 -14.49
CA GLY A 143 9.57 17.29 -14.32
C GLY A 143 8.34 16.91 -13.49
N ASN A 144 8.04 17.75 -12.48
CA ASN A 144 6.82 17.63 -11.65
C ASN A 144 5.52 17.86 -12.45
N ASN A 145 5.59 17.98 -13.77
CA ASN A 145 4.43 18.32 -14.60
C ASN A 145 4.49 17.54 -15.91
N PRO A 146 4.03 16.28 -15.92
CA PRO A 146 3.88 15.53 -17.16
C PRO A 146 3.02 16.32 -18.12
N ILE A 147 3.28 16.18 -19.43
CA ILE A 147 2.39 16.75 -20.45
C ILE A 147 0.98 16.23 -20.13
N ARG A 148 0.09 17.12 -19.73
CA ARG A 148 -1.24 16.77 -19.17
C ARG A 148 -2.01 15.78 -20.04
N ALA A 149 -1.84 15.82 -21.37
CA ALA A 149 -2.44 14.85 -22.29
C ALA A 149 -1.93 13.42 -22.08
N GLN A 150 -0.67 13.22 -21.67
CA GLN A 150 -0.08 11.90 -21.44
C GLN A 150 -0.69 11.21 -20.21
N ARG A 151 -1.12 11.99 -19.22
CA ARG A 151 -1.84 11.46 -18.05
C ARG A 151 -3.17 10.79 -18.41
N PHE A 152 -3.75 11.13 -19.59
CA PHE A 152 -4.99 10.55 -20.10
C PHE A 152 -4.76 9.48 -21.17
N THR A 153 -3.61 8.84 -21.15
CA THR A 153 -3.25 7.75 -22.06
C THR A 153 -2.91 6.51 -21.27
N ASN A 154 -3.51 5.38 -21.60
CA ASN A 154 -3.07 4.08 -21.13
C ASN A 154 -1.92 3.59 -22.00
N TYR A 155 -0.84 3.14 -21.38
CA TYR A 155 0.36 2.65 -22.03
C TYR A 155 0.45 1.11 -22.04
N GLY A 156 -0.31 0.44 -21.15
CA GLY A 156 -0.33 -1.01 -21.02
C GLY A 156 1.07 -1.58 -20.75
N ASP A 157 1.52 -2.50 -21.60
CA ASP A 157 2.86 -3.13 -21.45
C ASP A 157 4.03 -2.16 -21.60
N LYS A 158 3.78 -0.93 -22.06
CA LYS A 158 4.78 0.14 -22.18
C LYS A 158 4.74 1.11 -21.00
N ALA A 159 3.88 0.88 -20.03
CA ALA A 159 3.87 1.65 -18.79
C ALA A 159 5.19 1.43 -18.02
N ASP A 160 5.55 2.41 -17.19
CA ASP A 160 6.75 2.30 -16.34
C ASP A 160 6.67 1.00 -15.50
N ASP A 161 7.81 0.35 -15.30
CA ASP A 161 7.87 -0.92 -14.59
C ASP A 161 7.34 -0.83 -13.15
N TYR A 162 7.50 0.33 -12.50
CA TYR A 162 6.90 0.59 -11.20
C TYR A 162 5.36 0.62 -11.27
N ILE A 163 4.80 1.28 -12.29
CA ILE A 163 3.34 1.33 -12.51
C ILE A 163 2.80 -0.06 -12.82
N ARG A 164 3.51 -0.84 -13.63
CA ARG A 164 3.14 -2.24 -13.92
C ARG A 164 3.22 -3.12 -12.68
N MET A 165 4.17 -2.87 -11.77
CA MET A 165 4.27 -3.54 -10.49
C MET A 165 3.10 -3.13 -9.58
N LEU A 166 2.82 -1.82 -9.45
CA LEU A 166 1.78 -1.28 -8.58
C LEU A 166 0.37 -1.69 -9.04
N GLY A 167 0.13 -1.71 -10.35
CA GLY A 167 -1.17 -2.04 -10.95
C GLY A 167 -2.11 -0.85 -11.10
N GLY A 168 -1.60 0.38 -11.05
CA GLY A 168 -2.38 1.59 -11.27
C GLY A 168 -1.52 2.85 -11.24
N GLU A 169 -1.96 3.89 -11.95
CA GLU A 169 -1.26 5.17 -12.08
C GLU A 169 -2.22 6.33 -11.87
N PHE A 170 -1.77 7.35 -11.15
CA PHE A 170 -2.51 8.58 -10.92
C PHE A 170 -2.68 9.40 -12.22
N ILE A 171 -3.85 9.96 -12.41
CA ILE A 171 -4.15 10.93 -13.48
C ILE A 171 -4.15 12.34 -12.91
N ARG A 172 -5.12 12.63 -12.07
CA ARG A 172 -5.34 13.88 -11.35
C ARG A 172 -6.42 13.71 -10.29
N HIS A 173 -6.75 14.76 -9.59
CA HIS A 173 -7.88 14.81 -8.64
C HIS A 173 -8.70 16.09 -8.83
N GLY A 174 -9.94 16.06 -8.38
CA GLY A 174 -10.78 17.24 -8.21
C GLY A 174 -10.64 17.84 -6.81
N ALA A 175 -11.57 18.70 -6.45
CA ALA A 175 -11.67 19.20 -5.08
C ALA A 175 -11.96 18.05 -4.10
N GLN A 176 -11.44 18.18 -2.87
CA GLN A 176 -11.80 17.26 -1.79
C GLN A 176 -13.31 17.28 -1.55
N GLN A 177 -13.89 16.12 -1.43
CA GLN A 177 -15.34 15.97 -1.23
C GLN A 177 -15.66 14.67 -0.49
N VAL A 178 -16.85 14.63 0.11
CA VAL A 178 -17.38 13.37 0.63
C VAL A 178 -17.82 12.50 -0.54
N ALA A 179 -17.32 11.28 -0.60
CA ALA A 179 -17.76 10.31 -1.59
C ALA A 179 -17.90 8.91 -0.98
N LYS A 180 -18.49 8.01 -1.75
CA LYS A 180 -18.83 6.65 -1.33
C LYS A 180 -17.92 5.66 -2.05
N ALA A 181 -17.31 4.79 -1.27
CA ALA A 181 -16.59 3.64 -1.80
C ALA A 181 -17.31 2.35 -1.37
N ARG A 182 -17.65 1.52 -2.34
CA ARG A 182 -18.32 0.24 -2.13
C ARG A 182 -17.26 -0.81 -1.82
N VAL A 183 -17.39 -1.52 -0.69
CA VAL A 183 -16.49 -2.61 -0.32
C VAL A 183 -16.84 -3.84 -1.17
N ILE A 184 -15.83 -4.40 -1.83
CA ILE A 184 -15.97 -5.53 -2.75
C ILE A 184 -15.65 -6.86 -2.06
N ASP A 185 -14.56 -6.88 -1.28
CA ASP A 185 -14.16 -8.07 -0.51
C ASP A 185 -14.05 -7.72 0.97
N PRO A 186 -15.15 -7.83 1.74
CA PRO A 186 -15.13 -7.59 3.18
C PRO A 186 -14.33 -8.66 3.96
N ALA A 187 -14.04 -9.81 3.36
CA ALA A 187 -13.25 -10.87 4.00
C ALA A 187 -11.74 -10.64 3.88
N PHE A 188 -11.30 -9.76 2.98
CA PHE A 188 -9.89 -9.44 2.86
C PHE A 188 -9.37 -8.75 4.13
N PRO A 189 -8.11 -9.01 4.58
CA PRO A 189 -7.55 -8.45 5.80
C PRO A 189 -7.75 -6.93 5.91
N GLY A 190 -8.33 -6.49 7.02
CA GLY A 190 -8.64 -5.09 7.31
C GLY A 190 -9.94 -4.56 6.70
N CYS A 191 -10.50 -5.20 5.65
CA CYS A 191 -11.70 -4.69 4.98
C CYS A 191 -12.98 -4.82 5.81
N ALA A 192 -13.09 -5.82 6.69
CA ALA A 192 -14.25 -6.00 7.56
C ALA A 192 -14.58 -4.76 8.41
N ALA A 193 -13.56 -3.98 8.78
CA ALA A 193 -13.75 -2.75 9.56
C ALA A 193 -14.52 -1.66 8.79
N LEU A 194 -14.55 -1.72 7.45
CA LEU A 194 -15.21 -0.73 6.59
C LEU A 194 -16.73 -0.91 6.56
N GLY A 195 -17.24 -2.12 6.83
CA GLY A 195 -18.63 -2.50 6.54
C GLY A 195 -18.85 -2.64 5.03
N ASP A 196 -20.09 -2.49 4.58
CA ASP A 196 -20.45 -2.63 3.15
C ASP A 196 -20.01 -1.40 2.32
N ARG A 197 -19.82 -0.27 2.97
CA ARG A 197 -19.54 1.02 2.34
C ARG A 197 -18.75 1.94 3.26
N LEU A 198 -17.76 2.60 2.69
CA LEU A 198 -17.04 3.69 3.33
C LEU A 198 -17.54 5.01 2.75
N GLU A 199 -17.83 5.99 3.62
CA GLU A 199 -18.19 7.36 3.23
C GLU A 199 -17.35 8.33 4.07
N VAL A 200 -16.44 9.05 3.41
CA VAL A 200 -15.49 9.96 4.05
C VAL A 200 -15.20 11.16 3.15
N MET A 201 -14.72 12.24 3.76
CA MET A 201 -14.08 13.36 3.06
C MET A 201 -12.67 12.96 2.69
N GLU A 202 -12.29 13.05 1.40
CA GLU A 202 -10.95 12.75 0.95
C GLU A 202 -10.61 13.51 -0.35
N GLU A 203 -9.33 13.53 -0.71
CA GLU A 203 -8.86 13.89 -2.03
C GLU A 203 -8.86 12.65 -2.92
N TRP A 204 -9.93 12.50 -3.70
CA TRP A 204 -10.14 11.30 -4.51
C TRP A 204 -9.29 11.34 -5.78
N TYR A 205 -8.29 10.49 -5.85
CA TYR A 205 -7.46 10.33 -7.04
C TYR A 205 -8.23 9.64 -8.15
N THR A 206 -8.20 10.21 -9.37
CA THR A 206 -8.56 9.45 -10.57
C THR A 206 -7.35 8.66 -11.03
N LEU A 207 -7.58 7.42 -11.40
CA LEU A 207 -6.54 6.44 -11.66
C LEU A 207 -6.74 5.78 -13.02
N LYS A 208 -5.66 5.25 -13.58
CA LYS A 208 -5.59 4.51 -14.85
C LYS A 208 -4.61 3.34 -14.73
N GLU A 209 -4.35 2.64 -15.82
CA GLU A 209 -3.38 1.54 -15.90
C GLU A 209 -3.69 0.41 -14.91
N PHE A 210 -4.97 0.21 -14.60
CA PHE A 210 -5.34 -0.91 -13.76
C PHE A 210 -4.95 -2.22 -14.43
N ALA A 211 -4.20 -3.04 -13.72
CA ALA A 211 -3.76 -4.32 -14.23
C ALA A 211 -4.90 -5.34 -14.22
N ALA A 212 -4.96 -6.20 -15.24
CA ALA A 212 -6.01 -7.22 -15.36
C ALA A 212 -6.00 -8.22 -14.19
N ASN A 213 -4.87 -8.36 -13.48
CA ASN A 213 -4.76 -9.23 -12.30
C ASN A 213 -4.97 -8.50 -10.97
N ASP A 214 -5.53 -7.30 -10.97
CA ASP A 214 -5.90 -6.62 -9.73
C ASP A 214 -7.13 -7.27 -9.10
N HIS A 215 -7.05 -7.51 -7.81
CA HIS A 215 -8.15 -7.85 -6.93
C HIS A 215 -8.61 -6.58 -6.22
N ALA A 216 -9.64 -5.93 -6.77
CA ALA A 216 -10.22 -4.73 -6.19
C ALA A 216 -10.84 -5.04 -4.83
N LEU A 217 -10.48 -4.26 -3.81
CA LEU A 217 -10.96 -4.37 -2.44
C LEU A 217 -12.13 -3.44 -2.18
N PHE A 218 -12.05 -2.22 -2.72
CA PHE A 218 -13.18 -1.30 -2.76
C PHE A 218 -13.09 -0.39 -4.00
N VAL A 219 -14.25 0.06 -4.45
CA VAL A 219 -14.47 0.78 -5.69
C VAL A 219 -15.16 2.10 -5.38
N LEU A 220 -14.63 3.20 -5.90
CA LEU A 220 -15.23 4.52 -5.82
C LEU A 220 -16.51 4.54 -6.66
N ASP A 221 -17.60 4.93 -6.04
CA ASP A 221 -18.83 5.23 -6.74
C ASP A 221 -18.77 6.68 -7.22
N THR A 222 -18.55 6.88 -8.52
CA THR A 222 -18.43 8.20 -9.12
C THR A 222 -19.76 8.89 -9.37
N ALA A 223 -20.87 8.17 -9.27
CA ALA A 223 -22.21 8.73 -9.48
C ALA A 223 -22.53 9.80 -8.42
N GLY A 224 -22.83 11.00 -8.89
CA GLY A 224 -23.15 12.14 -8.03
C GLY A 224 -21.94 12.88 -7.45
N MET A 225 -20.72 12.50 -7.78
CA MET A 225 -19.54 13.28 -7.43
C MET A 225 -19.44 14.55 -8.26
N GLU A 226 -18.95 15.61 -7.64
CA GLU A 226 -18.72 16.90 -8.28
C GLU A 226 -17.38 16.92 -9.03
N GLY A 227 -17.33 17.65 -10.13
CA GLY A 227 -16.15 17.87 -10.94
C GLY A 227 -16.02 16.93 -12.15
N ALA A 228 -15.38 17.47 -13.20
CA ALA A 228 -15.19 16.76 -14.47
C ALA A 228 -14.34 15.50 -14.32
N ASP A 229 -13.48 15.44 -13.29
CA ASP A 229 -12.58 14.33 -13.03
C ASP A 229 -13.32 13.03 -12.71
N TYR A 230 -14.52 13.14 -12.15
CA TYR A 230 -15.33 12.00 -11.71
C TYR A 230 -16.45 11.64 -12.69
N GLN A 231 -16.56 12.33 -13.83
CA GLN A 231 -17.52 11.99 -14.89
C GLN A 231 -17.04 10.80 -15.72
N ARG A 232 -16.90 9.64 -15.05
CA ARG A 232 -16.41 8.39 -15.61
C ARG A 232 -17.02 7.19 -14.90
N ALA A 233 -16.81 6.00 -15.42
CA ALA A 233 -17.18 4.77 -14.73
C ALA A 233 -16.47 4.65 -13.37
N SER A 234 -17.13 4.00 -12.42
CA SER A 234 -16.55 3.65 -11.11
C SER A 234 -15.26 2.84 -11.31
N TYR A 235 -14.27 3.02 -10.40
CA TYR A 235 -12.94 2.41 -10.51
C TYR A 235 -12.39 2.04 -9.12
N PRO A 236 -11.45 1.09 -9.04
CA PRO A 236 -10.83 0.69 -7.79
C PRO A 236 -10.10 1.86 -7.11
N LEU A 237 -10.25 1.96 -5.79
CA LEU A 237 -9.46 2.82 -4.92
C LEU A 237 -8.43 2.04 -4.10
N ALA A 238 -8.68 0.77 -3.87
CA ALA A 238 -7.71 -0.13 -3.27
C ALA A 238 -7.78 -1.50 -3.94
N TRP A 239 -6.63 -2.09 -4.05
CA TRP A 239 -6.48 -3.43 -4.61
C TRP A 239 -5.32 -4.19 -3.99
N ALA A 240 -5.36 -5.50 -4.16
CA ALA A 240 -4.30 -6.42 -3.85
C ALA A 240 -3.97 -7.23 -5.11
N ARG A 241 -2.69 -7.57 -5.29
CA ARG A 241 -2.24 -8.40 -6.42
C ARG A 241 -0.93 -9.10 -6.11
N THR A 242 -0.54 -10.04 -6.96
CA THR A 242 0.80 -10.59 -6.97
C THR A 242 1.63 -9.98 -8.09
N HIS A 243 2.92 -9.74 -7.82
CA HIS A 243 3.92 -9.35 -8.81
C HIS A 243 5.14 -10.26 -8.63
N GLY A 244 5.36 -11.16 -9.60
CA GLY A 244 6.30 -12.26 -9.39
C GLY A 244 5.90 -13.12 -8.19
N LYS A 245 6.78 -13.22 -7.18
CA LYS A 245 6.50 -13.88 -5.90
C LYS A 245 5.99 -12.92 -4.81
N GLY A 246 6.08 -11.61 -5.04
CA GLY A 246 5.70 -10.59 -4.08
C GLY A 246 4.22 -10.29 -4.06
N ARG A 247 3.79 -9.69 -2.96
CA ARG A 247 2.42 -9.23 -2.74
C ARG A 247 2.40 -7.71 -2.77
N VAL A 248 1.58 -7.15 -3.64
CA VAL A 248 1.41 -5.71 -3.81
C VAL A 248 0.01 -5.31 -3.35
N TRP A 249 -0.06 -4.33 -2.47
CA TRP A 249 -1.29 -3.75 -1.99
C TRP A 249 -1.28 -2.24 -2.21
N PHE A 250 -2.37 -1.67 -2.65
CA PHE A 250 -2.52 -0.24 -2.86
C PHE A 250 -3.78 0.30 -2.22
N ASN A 251 -3.70 1.53 -1.71
CA ASN A 251 -4.84 2.29 -1.22
C ASN A 251 -4.69 3.77 -1.57
N ALA A 252 -5.65 4.30 -2.32
CA ALA A 252 -5.64 5.70 -2.79
C ALA A 252 -5.97 6.72 -1.69
N MET A 253 -6.44 6.30 -0.52
CA MET A 253 -6.72 7.20 0.61
C MET A 253 -5.44 7.55 1.39
N GLY A 254 -5.53 8.60 2.19
CA GLY A 254 -4.49 9.00 3.13
C GLY A 254 -3.96 10.42 2.90
N HIS A 255 -4.63 11.24 2.08
CA HIS A 255 -4.25 12.64 1.90
C HIS A 255 -4.39 13.45 3.20
N ARG A 256 -5.45 13.19 3.96
CA ARG A 256 -5.90 14.01 5.10
C ARG A 256 -5.48 13.41 6.43
N GLU A 257 -5.17 14.27 7.40
CA GLU A 257 -4.86 13.87 8.77
C GLU A 257 -6.01 13.10 9.44
N ASP A 258 -7.26 13.52 9.22
CA ASP A 258 -8.45 12.85 9.79
C ASP A 258 -8.71 11.46 9.19
N ILE A 259 -8.19 11.16 8.00
CA ILE A 259 -8.14 9.80 7.45
C ILE A 259 -7.14 8.94 8.22
N TRP A 260 -5.95 9.49 8.54
CA TRP A 260 -4.96 8.77 9.34
C TRP A 260 -5.45 8.50 10.76
N ASP A 261 -6.27 9.40 11.34
CA ASP A 261 -6.90 9.21 12.66
C ASP A 261 -8.06 8.21 12.62
N ASN A 262 -8.62 7.91 11.44
CA ASN A 262 -9.78 7.05 11.31
C ASN A 262 -9.42 5.59 11.60
N PRO A 263 -10.02 4.95 12.62
CA PRO A 263 -9.71 3.57 12.99
C PRO A 263 -10.01 2.55 11.89
N LYS A 264 -10.93 2.85 10.98
CA LYS A 264 -11.21 2.02 9.81
C LYS A 264 -10.04 2.02 8.83
N PHE A 265 -9.47 3.21 8.56
CA PHE A 265 -8.27 3.35 7.72
C PHE A 265 -7.07 2.64 8.36
N GLN A 266 -6.88 2.81 9.68
CA GLN A 266 -5.79 2.15 10.40
C GLN A 266 -5.92 0.62 10.36
N ALA A 267 -7.12 0.08 10.54
CA ALA A 267 -7.37 -1.36 10.43
C ALA A 267 -7.12 -1.88 9.01
N LEU A 268 -7.54 -1.13 7.99
CA LEU A 268 -7.32 -1.45 6.59
C LEU A 268 -5.82 -1.47 6.25
N LEU A 269 -5.09 -0.44 6.68
CA LEU A 269 -3.63 -0.34 6.48
C LEU A 269 -2.88 -1.48 7.16
N LEU A 270 -3.23 -1.77 8.42
CA LEU A 270 -2.64 -2.88 9.16
C LEU A 270 -2.89 -4.23 8.47
N GLY A 271 -4.13 -4.48 8.03
CA GLY A 271 -4.48 -5.69 7.28
C GLY A 271 -3.67 -5.82 5.98
N GLY A 272 -3.47 -4.70 5.26
CA GLY A 272 -2.60 -4.63 4.08
C GLY A 272 -1.15 -4.95 4.39
N ILE A 273 -0.59 -4.40 5.49
CA ILE A 273 0.79 -4.65 5.93
C ILE A 273 0.98 -6.13 6.28
N GLU A 274 0.08 -6.71 7.07
CA GLU A 274 0.18 -8.10 7.50
C GLU A 274 -0.03 -9.08 6.33
N TRP A 275 -0.94 -8.76 5.39
CA TRP A 275 -1.12 -9.54 4.19
C TRP A 275 0.10 -9.46 3.26
N ALA A 276 0.61 -8.26 2.98
CA ALA A 276 1.79 -8.08 2.14
C ALA A 276 3.02 -8.76 2.75
N GLY A 277 3.17 -8.69 4.06
CA GLY A 277 4.24 -9.34 4.82
C GLY A 277 4.09 -10.85 5.02
N GLY A 278 3.00 -11.46 4.53
CA GLY A 278 2.77 -12.90 4.59
C GLY A 278 2.27 -13.44 5.92
N ARG A 279 1.95 -12.58 6.90
CA ARG A 279 1.37 -13.00 8.20
C ARG A 279 -0.10 -13.40 8.09
N LEU A 280 -0.84 -12.71 7.23
CA LEU A 280 -2.22 -13.07 6.92
C LEU A 280 -2.33 -13.63 5.51
N THR A 281 -3.27 -14.54 5.33
CA THR A 281 -3.56 -15.18 4.04
C THR A 281 -4.93 -14.75 3.56
N ALA A 282 -4.97 -14.23 2.33
CA ALA A 282 -6.18 -14.03 1.57
C ALA A 282 -5.82 -14.22 0.08
N GLU A 283 -6.74 -14.76 -0.68
CA GLU A 283 -6.54 -14.91 -2.13
C GLU A 283 -6.86 -13.59 -2.84
N ALA A 284 -5.89 -13.03 -3.53
CA ALA A 284 -6.10 -11.87 -4.41
C ALA A 284 -6.45 -12.36 -5.83
N LYS A 285 -7.62 -13.00 -5.98
CA LYS A 285 -8.11 -13.43 -7.30
C LYS A 285 -8.54 -12.23 -8.12
N PRO A 286 -8.09 -12.10 -9.38
CA PRO A 286 -8.51 -11.01 -10.26
C PRO A 286 -10.03 -10.86 -10.28
N ASN A 287 -10.53 -9.64 -10.07
CA ASN A 287 -11.97 -9.36 -10.09
C ASN A 287 -12.33 -8.02 -10.76
N ILE A 288 -11.33 -7.24 -11.17
CA ILE A 288 -11.52 -5.88 -11.66
C ILE A 288 -12.53 -5.77 -12.80
N GLU A 289 -12.47 -6.68 -13.78
CA GLU A 289 -13.40 -6.68 -14.92
C GLU A 289 -14.85 -6.93 -14.51
N ALA A 290 -15.07 -7.70 -13.44
CA ALA A 290 -16.40 -7.99 -12.93
C ALA A 290 -16.96 -6.82 -12.09
N VAL A 291 -16.12 -6.14 -11.30
CA VAL A 291 -16.58 -5.14 -10.30
C VAL A 291 -16.46 -3.70 -10.77
N ALA A 292 -15.58 -3.44 -11.75
CA ALA A 292 -15.31 -2.12 -12.34
C ALA A 292 -14.96 -2.22 -13.85
N PRO A 293 -15.87 -2.73 -14.71
CA PRO A 293 -15.56 -3.08 -16.10
C PRO A 293 -15.13 -1.90 -16.98
N GLY A 294 -15.44 -0.66 -16.55
CA GLY A 294 -15.04 0.57 -17.26
C GLY A 294 -13.83 1.27 -16.65
N ALA A 295 -13.11 0.66 -15.69
CA ALA A 295 -12.06 1.32 -14.92
C ALA A 295 -10.93 1.90 -15.80
N ASN A 296 -10.54 1.23 -16.87
CA ASN A 296 -9.52 1.68 -17.82
C ASN A 296 -10.07 2.53 -18.98
N THR A 297 -11.38 2.86 -18.98
CA THR A 297 -11.94 3.81 -19.96
C THR A 297 -11.65 5.23 -19.49
N LEU A 298 -10.72 5.88 -20.16
CA LEU A 298 -10.28 7.22 -19.80
C LEU A 298 -11.19 8.29 -20.43
N GLN A 299 -11.31 9.39 -19.72
CA GLN A 299 -11.90 10.62 -20.28
C GLN A 299 -10.97 11.20 -21.34
N VAL A 300 -11.56 11.84 -22.34
CA VAL A 300 -10.78 12.65 -23.30
C VAL A 300 -10.25 13.87 -22.55
N TYR A 301 -8.94 14.08 -22.64
CA TYR A 301 -8.32 15.29 -22.11
C TYR A 301 -8.96 16.52 -22.78
N LYS A 302 -9.46 17.41 -21.95
CA LYS A 302 -9.91 18.75 -22.37
C LYS A 302 -8.98 19.75 -21.71
N PRO A 303 -8.23 20.56 -22.47
CA PRO A 303 -7.28 21.55 -21.96
C PRO A 303 -7.96 22.62 -21.09
#